data_5d45b36d5d814b9b96d4b03eb823f6c6
#
_entry.id   5d45b36d5d814b9b96d4b03eb823f6c6
#
_cell.length_a   1.000
_cell.length_b   1.000
_cell.length_c   1.000
_cell.angle_alpha   90.00
_cell.angle_beta   90.00
_cell.angle_gamma   90.00
#
_symmetry.space_group_name_H-M   'P 1'
#
loop_
_entity.id
_entity.type
_entity.pdbx_description
1 polymer ?
#
loop_
_entity_poly.entity_id
_entity_poly.type
_entity_poly.pdbx_seq_one_letter_code
_entity_poly.pdbx_strand_id
1 'polypeptide(L)'
;MPPLCTLSLLLAVAPLPLMAQQATPATTTTPVKIGGFIQARLAYQEAVGLTATLNRARLQATGTIAPAFSYRLQAEFRTGNVGTGKASVSLADAYIRWSRRALGIQVGQMKTPFTREYVTSIADIETLDRSTVVDSLAPKRDIGLTMDYQAGKRVFVVAGVFNGEGQNVTANRDSTVLGVARATVQPIPQVTFGANIARYFGDSTRYGADVSVEHRALVLRGELVAQARDSAGGTVDRGWFVLAGYKVAAAVQLVGKYERFDREAISPQQANRAASGGVNWYVVPATVRLSAFYVSRKVGNPGIRTGTLQTQLQVRF
;
A
#
# COMPACT_ATOMS: atom_id res chain seq x y z
N MET A 1 -41.04 -31.21 36.49
CA MET A 1 -39.83 -30.47 36.04
C MET A 1 -38.64 -31.16 36.65
N PRO A 2 -37.82 -31.87 35.88
CA PRO A 2 -36.59 -32.46 36.38
C PRO A 2 -35.41 -31.47 36.22
N PRO A 3 -34.37 -31.49 37.08
CA PRO A 3 -33.29 -30.60 37.06
C PRO A 3 -32.23 -30.94 35.98
N LEU A 4 -31.74 -29.92 35.30
CA LEU A 4 -30.62 -30.00 34.37
C LEU A 4 -29.30 -30.32 35.10
N CYS A 5 -28.72 -31.48 34.78
CA CYS A 5 -27.37 -31.84 35.18
C CYS A 5 -26.37 -31.04 34.31
N THR A 6 -25.68 -30.10 34.94
CA THR A 6 -24.48 -29.45 34.37
C THR A 6 -23.28 -30.37 34.52
N LEU A 7 -22.80 -30.90 33.39
CA LEU A 7 -21.59 -31.69 33.31
C LEU A 7 -20.38 -30.74 33.24
N SER A 8 -19.72 -30.49 34.38
CA SER A 8 -18.47 -29.72 34.42
C SER A 8 -17.31 -30.62 34.03
N LEU A 9 -16.76 -30.42 32.84
CA LEU A 9 -15.55 -31.09 32.36
C LEU A 9 -14.31 -30.38 32.97
N LEU A 10 -13.77 -30.92 34.06
CA LEU A 10 -12.49 -30.49 34.63
C LEU A 10 -11.37 -31.02 33.74
N LEU A 11 -10.76 -30.17 32.91
CA LEU A 11 -9.50 -30.43 32.25
C LEU A 11 -8.38 -30.27 33.30
N ALA A 12 -7.84 -31.39 33.80
CA ALA A 12 -6.63 -31.41 34.59
C ALA A 12 -5.42 -31.14 33.69
N VAL A 13 -4.91 -29.91 33.69
CA VAL A 13 -3.65 -29.55 33.06
C VAL A 13 -2.54 -29.94 34.05
N ALA A 14 -1.83 -31.02 33.76
CA ALA A 14 -0.63 -31.39 34.48
C ALA A 14 0.48 -30.34 34.18
N PRO A 15 1.23 -29.84 35.19
CA PRO A 15 2.34 -28.95 34.93
C PRO A 15 3.49 -29.76 34.30
N LEU A 16 3.79 -29.48 33.04
CA LEU A 16 5.02 -29.92 32.40
C LEU A 16 6.19 -29.16 33.06
N PRO A 17 7.29 -29.86 33.46
CA PRO A 17 8.46 -29.17 33.96
C PRO A 17 9.04 -28.30 32.87
N LEU A 18 9.02 -26.98 33.08
CA LEU A 18 9.71 -26.01 32.26
C LEU A 18 11.20 -26.17 32.44
N MET A 19 11.82 -27.10 31.68
CA MET A 19 13.26 -27.12 31.50
C MET A 19 13.59 -25.85 30.70
N ALA A 20 13.96 -24.79 31.39
CA ALA A 20 14.61 -23.64 30.81
C ALA A 20 15.96 -24.08 30.25
N GLN A 21 15.96 -24.66 29.08
CA GLN A 21 17.16 -24.78 28.26
C GLN A 21 17.55 -23.34 27.90
N GLN A 22 18.59 -22.84 28.58
CA GLN A 22 19.32 -21.66 28.11
C GLN A 22 19.96 -22.06 26.78
N ALA A 23 19.18 -21.87 25.70
CA ALA A 23 19.72 -21.89 24.37
C ALA A 23 20.64 -20.66 24.29
N THR A 24 21.94 -20.90 24.36
CA THR A 24 22.94 -19.91 23.94
C THR A 24 22.51 -19.47 22.52
N PRO A 25 22.17 -18.22 22.28
CA PRO A 25 21.80 -17.80 20.94
C PRO A 25 23.02 -18.03 20.06
N ALA A 26 22.93 -18.98 19.13
CA ALA A 26 23.87 -19.05 18.04
C ALA A 26 23.72 -17.75 17.28
N THR A 27 24.61 -16.80 17.57
CA THR A 27 24.63 -15.47 16.95
C THR A 27 25.12 -15.62 15.49
N THR A 28 24.32 -16.19 14.64
CA THR A 28 24.45 -15.96 13.21
C THR A 28 23.96 -14.53 12.97
N THR A 29 24.85 -13.57 13.19
CA THR A 29 24.59 -12.16 12.92
C THR A 29 24.45 -11.99 11.42
N THR A 30 23.25 -12.20 10.90
CA THR A 30 22.95 -11.77 9.53
C THR A 30 22.98 -10.25 9.54
N PRO A 31 23.78 -9.61 8.68
CA PRO A 31 23.93 -8.16 8.70
C PRO A 31 22.59 -7.49 8.47
N VAL A 32 22.26 -6.53 9.33
CA VAL A 32 21.08 -5.67 9.14
C VAL A 32 21.31 -4.81 7.91
N LYS A 33 20.37 -4.84 6.96
CA LYS A 33 20.39 -3.96 5.79
C LYS A 33 19.61 -2.71 6.14
N ILE A 34 20.31 -1.59 6.18
CA ILE A 34 19.70 -0.26 6.30
C ILE A 34 19.49 0.29 4.91
N GLY A 35 18.35 0.91 4.67
CA GLY A 35 18.03 1.56 3.41
C GLY A 35 16.90 2.56 3.60
N GLY A 36 16.61 3.31 2.55
CA GLY A 36 15.56 4.30 2.62
C GLY A 36 15.45 5.15 1.37
N PHE A 37 14.67 6.21 1.48
CA PHE A 37 14.59 7.23 0.44
C PHE A 37 14.12 8.57 1.00
N ILE A 38 14.50 9.64 0.30
CA ILE A 38 14.06 11.01 0.55
C ILE A 38 13.43 11.54 -0.75
N GLN A 39 12.30 12.25 -0.63
CA GLN A 39 11.61 12.93 -1.72
C GLN A 39 11.41 14.40 -1.37
N ALA A 40 12.22 15.28 -1.95
CA ALA A 40 12.06 16.72 -1.90
C ALA A 40 11.24 17.17 -3.12
N ARG A 41 10.22 18.00 -2.92
CA ARG A 41 9.28 18.43 -3.95
C ARG A 41 9.12 19.94 -3.97
N LEU A 42 9.07 20.50 -5.17
CA LEU A 42 8.56 21.84 -5.43
C LEU A 42 7.26 21.73 -6.20
N ALA A 43 6.24 22.47 -5.80
CA ALA A 43 4.95 22.50 -6.47
C ALA A 43 4.53 23.96 -6.69
N TYR A 44 4.10 24.28 -7.90
CA TYR A 44 3.52 25.57 -8.25
C TYR A 44 2.07 25.39 -8.67
N GLN A 45 1.19 26.12 -8.00
CA GLN A 45 -0.24 26.17 -8.33
C GLN A 45 -0.65 27.65 -8.37
N GLU A 46 -1.38 28.05 -9.42
CA GLU A 46 -1.68 29.48 -9.70
C GLU A 46 -2.32 30.20 -8.51
N ALA A 47 -3.26 29.58 -7.82
CA ALA A 47 -3.95 30.18 -6.68
C ALA A 47 -3.18 30.13 -5.35
N VAL A 48 -2.05 29.38 -5.28
CA VAL A 48 -1.31 29.13 -4.04
C VAL A 48 0.14 29.63 -4.12
N GLY A 49 0.69 29.69 -5.33
CA GLY A 49 2.11 30.03 -5.57
C GLY A 49 3.04 28.82 -5.46
N LEU A 50 4.32 29.09 -5.24
CA LEU A 50 5.36 28.06 -5.13
C LEU A 50 5.45 27.53 -3.70
N THR A 51 5.42 26.22 -3.57
CA THR A 51 5.55 25.50 -2.28
C THR A 51 6.68 24.48 -2.36
N ALA A 52 7.62 24.55 -1.41
CA ALA A 52 8.66 23.55 -1.21
C ALA A 52 8.29 22.62 -0.08
N THR A 53 8.42 21.31 -0.27
CA THR A 53 8.08 20.31 0.74
C THR A 53 9.11 19.17 0.78
N LEU A 54 9.37 18.66 1.97
CA LEU A 54 9.91 17.31 2.13
C LEU A 54 8.73 16.33 2.08
N ASN A 55 8.44 15.84 0.87
CA ASN A 55 7.22 15.06 0.63
C ASN A 55 7.21 13.75 1.42
N ARG A 56 8.37 13.06 1.45
CA ARG A 56 8.57 11.84 2.26
C ARG A 56 10.06 11.67 2.58
N ALA A 57 10.32 11.16 3.76
CA ALA A 57 11.58 10.57 4.12
C ALA A 57 11.30 9.25 4.83
N ARG A 58 11.87 8.15 4.35
CA ARG A 58 11.70 6.82 4.95
C ARG A 58 13.04 6.19 5.24
N LEU A 59 13.13 5.58 6.42
CA LEU A 59 14.24 4.76 6.84
C LEU A 59 13.72 3.36 7.11
N GLN A 60 14.44 2.34 6.67
CA GLN A 60 14.06 0.95 6.92
C GLN A 60 15.27 0.13 7.35
N ALA A 61 15.01 -0.84 8.21
CA ALA A 61 15.91 -1.91 8.58
C ALA A 61 15.28 -3.25 8.20
N THR A 62 16.03 -4.10 7.53
CA THR A 62 15.61 -5.47 7.18
C THR A 62 16.71 -6.45 7.51
N GLY A 63 16.33 -7.66 7.87
CA GLY A 63 17.29 -8.72 8.18
C GLY A 63 16.65 -10.09 8.29
N THR A 64 17.49 -11.10 8.45
CA THR A 64 17.08 -12.49 8.69
C THR A 64 17.44 -12.85 10.13
N ILE A 65 16.47 -13.35 10.89
CA ILE A 65 16.65 -13.77 12.29
C ILE A 65 17.13 -15.22 12.34
N ALA A 66 16.56 -16.05 11.45
CA ALA A 66 16.86 -17.47 11.31
C ALA A 66 16.57 -17.88 9.84
N PRO A 67 16.98 -19.05 9.36
CA PRO A 67 16.88 -19.43 7.95
C PRO A 67 15.51 -19.25 7.29
N ALA A 68 14.43 -19.35 8.07
CA ALA A 68 13.06 -19.15 7.58
C ALA A 68 12.42 -17.84 8.04
N PHE A 69 13.08 -17.06 8.91
CA PHE A 69 12.50 -15.87 9.55
C PHE A 69 13.26 -14.61 9.14
N SER A 70 12.52 -13.65 8.66
CA SER A 70 12.99 -12.30 8.34
C SER A 70 12.11 -11.25 9.03
N TYR A 71 12.63 -10.03 9.11
CA TYR A 71 11.89 -8.91 9.66
C TYR A 71 12.06 -7.67 8.79
N ARG A 72 11.10 -6.76 8.93
CA ARG A 72 11.18 -5.41 8.41
C ARG A 72 10.67 -4.42 9.44
N LEU A 73 11.43 -3.36 9.62
CA LEU A 73 11.06 -2.18 10.36
C LEU A 73 11.22 -0.97 9.44
N GLN A 74 10.19 -0.15 9.29
CA GLN A 74 10.24 1.05 8.48
C GLN A 74 9.57 2.22 9.19
N ALA A 75 10.26 3.34 9.31
CA ALA A 75 9.73 4.60 9.80
C ALA A 75 9.54 5.60 8.66
N GLU A 76 8.48 6.40 8.74
CA GLU A 76 8.21 7.54 7.86
C GLU A 76 8.30 8.83 8.66
N PHE A 77 9.16 9.72 8.21
CA PHE A 77 9.34 11.07 8.75
C PHE A 77 8.57 12.02 7.85
N ARG A 78 7.71 12.83 8.44
CA ARG A 78 6.93 13.85 7.74
C ARG A 78 7.22 15.21 8.33
N THR A 79 7.38 16.20 7.48
CA THR A 79 7.34 17.60 7.91
C THR A 79 5.92 17.96 8.33
N GLY A 80 5.79 18.91 9.26
CA GLY A 80 4.51 19.26 9.86
C GLY A 80 3.50 19.81 8.85
N ASN A 81 2.22 19.65 9.18
CA ASN A 81 1.13 20.26 8.45
C ASN A 81 1.13 21.79 8.65
N VAL A 82 0.60 22.51 7.66
CA VAL A 82 0.54 23.98 7.59
C VAL A 82 -0.06 24.66 8.84
N GLY A 83 -0.77 23.96 9.70
CA GLY A 83 -1.37 24.53 10.93
C GLY A 83 -0.58 24.25 12.22
N THR A 84 0.27 23.24 12.27
CA THR A 84 0.93 22.82 13.52
C THR A 84 2.45 22.96 13.49
N GLY A 85 3.08 23.03 12.33
CA GLY A 85 4.54 23.08 12.18
C GLY A 85 5.30 21.88 12.77
N LYS A 86 4.59 20.89 13.33
CA LYS A 86 5.21 19.76 14.03
C LYS A 86 5.56 18.65 13.05
N ALA A 87 6.83 18.30 13.01
CA ALA A 87 7.28 17.08 12.37
C ALA A 87 6.72 15.85 13.11
N SER A 88 6.40 14.80 12.37
CA SER A 88 5.93 13.54 12.95
C SER A 88 6.76 12.36 12.43
N VAL A 89 6.97 11.39 13.32
CA VAL A 89 7.52 10.09 12.96
C VAL A 89 6.43 9.05 13.14
N SER A 90 6.18 8.27 12.14
CA SER A 90 5.19 7.19 12.20
C SER A 90 5.82 5.86 11.80
N LEU A 91 5.44 4.80 12.51
CA LEU A 91 5.81 3.45 12.14
C LEU A 91 5.06 3.08 10.86
N ALA A 92 5.77 2.82 9.76
CA ALA A 92 5.16 2.38 8.52
C ALA A 92 4.99 0.86 8.50
N ASP A 93 6.08 0.12 8.44
CA ASP A 93 6.05 -1.34 8.47
C ASP A 93 6.79 -1.83 9.72
N ALA A 94 6.23 -2.81 10.44
CA ALA A 94 6.87 -3.51 11.55
C ALA A 94 6.32 -4.93 11.61
N TYR A 95 7.01 -5.87 10.98
CA TYR A 95 6.54 -7.23 10.90
C TYR A 95 7.68 -8.25 10.93
N ILE A 96 7.31 -9.47 11.32
CA ILE A 96 8.10 -10.67 11.17
C ILE A 96 7.46 -11.52 10.08
N ARG A 97 8.29 -12.12 9.22
CA ARG A 97 7.86 -13.02 8.15
C ARG A 97 8.57 -14.35 8.30
N TRP A 98 7.77 -15.41 8.34
CA TRP A 98 8.23 -16.77 8.12
C TRP A 98 7.98 -17.16 6.68
N SER A 99 8.93 -17.84 6.04
CA SER A 99 8.78 -18.34 4.67
C SER A 99 9.46 -19.68 4.48
N ARG A 100 8.75 -20.60 3.85
CA ARG A 100 9.27 -21.92 3.52
C ARG A 100 8.72 -22.39 2.19
N ARG A 101 9.61 -22.66 1.22
CA ARG A 101 9.23 -22.99 -0.17
C ARG A 101 8.34 -21.91 -0.76
N ALA A 102 7.12 -22.29 -1.17
CA ALA A 102 6.15 -21.41 -1.79
C ALA A 102 5.23 -20.68 -0.79
N LEU A 103 5.29 -21.01 0.50
CA LEU A 103 4.41 -20.48 1.54
C LEU A 103 5.11 -19.39 2.33
N GLY A 104 4.42 -18.30 2.59
CA GLY A 104 4.82 -17.22 3.50
C GLY A 104 3.73 -16.88 4.50
N ILE A 105 4.12 -16.58 5.72
CA ILE A 105 3.25 -16.05 6.78
C ILE A 105 3.90 -14.79 7.33
N GLN A 106 3.15 -13.72 7.49
CA GLN A 106 3.64 -12.45 7.98
C GLN A 106 2.73 -11.90 9.07
N VAL A 107 3.30 -11.44 10.17
CA VAL A 107 2.59 -10.92 11.34
C VAL A 107 3.17 -9.57 11.74
N GLY A 108 2.30 -8.62 12.04
CA GLY A 108 2.64 -7.26 12.48
C GLY A 108 1.95 -6.19 11.65
N GLN A 109 2.49 -4.97 11.69
CA GLN A 109 1.98 -3.86 10.90
C GLN A 109 2.58 -3.87 9.50
N MET A 110 1.72 -3.89 8.48
CA MET A 110 2.13 -3.96 7.09
C MET A 110 1.10 -3.32 6.16
N LYS A 111 1.45 -3.14 4.89
CA LYS A 111 0.46 -2.82 3.87
C LYS A 111 -0.52 -3.97 3.72
N THR A 112 -1.81 -3.65 3.69
CA THR A 112 -2.82 -4.63 3.29
C THR A 112 -2.60 -5.03 1.82
N PRO A 113 -2.78 -6.29 1.44
CA PRO A 113 -2.57 -6.76 0.07
C PRO A 113 -3.75 -6.38 -0.84
N PHE A 114 -3.89 -5.08 -1.13
CA PHE A 114 -5.00 -4.55 -1.92
C PHE A 114 -4.46 -3.56 -2.96
N THR A 115 -4.90 -3.65 -4.20
CA THR A 115 -4.44 -2.97 -5.41
C THR A 115 -2.94 -3.08 -5.70
N ARG A 116 -2.57 -3.08 -6.98
CA ARG A 116 -1.17 -3.09 -7.40
C ARG A 116 -0.46 -1.79 -7.02
N GLU A 117 -1.09 -0.63 -7.33
CA GLU A 117 -0.45 0.66 -7.07
C GLU A 117 -0.22 0.90 -5.57
N TYR A 118 -1.10 0.39 -4.69
CA TYR A 118 -0.91 0.53 -3.25
C TYR A 118 0.21 -0.37 -2.71
N VAL A 119 0.26 -1.65 -3.10
CA VAL A 119 1.32 -2.56 -2.63
C VAL A 119 2.69 -2.21 -3.20
N THR A 120 2.74 -1.60 -4.39
CA THR A 120 3.97 -1.05 -4.95
C THR A 120 4.50 0.06 -4.02
N SER A 121 5.82 0.11 -3.84
CA SER A 121 6.44 1.21 -3.10
C SER A 121 6.14 2.53 -3.80
N ILE A 122 5.82 3.57 -3.03
CA ILE A 122 5.60 4.92 -3.58
C ILE A 122 6.84 5.47 -4.29
N ALA A 123 8.01 4.97 -3.95
CA ALA A 123 9.26 5.32 -4.62
C ALA A 123 9.45 4.61 -5.97
N ASP A 124 8.63 3.59 -6.26
CA ASP A 124 8.71 2.75 -7.48
C ASP A 124 7.59 2.98 -8.48
N ILE A 125 6.53 3.71 -8.11
CA ILE A 125 5.51 4.10 -9.07
C ILE A 125 6.05 5.10 -10.09
N GLU A 126 5.45 5.10 -11.27
CA GLU A 126 5.88 5.93 -12.41
C GLU A 126 5.52 7.42 -12.23
N THR A 127 4.48 7.72 -11.43
CA THR A 127 4.03 9.09 -11.10
C THR A 127 4.58 9.55 -9.77
N LEU A 128 4.35 10.80 -9.40
CA LEU A 128 4.77 11.35 -8.10
C LEU A 128 3.88 10.87 -6.95
N ASP A 129 2.59 10.70 -7.22
CA ASP A 129 1.60 10.26 -6.24
C ASP A 129 0.72 9.15 -6.81
N ARG A 130 0.09 8.38 -5.92
CA ARG A 130 -0.91 7.38 -6.28
C ARG A 130 -2.13 8.04 -6.89
N SER A 131 -2.91 7.24 -7.61
CA SER A 131 -4.23 7.65 -8.08
C SER A 131 -5.15 7.97 -6.91
N THR A 132 -6.04 8.94 -7.12
CA THR A 132 -6.99 9.38 -6.09
C THR A 132 -7.87 8.23 -5.61
N VAL A 133 -8.30 7.34 -6.51
CA VAL A 133 -9.14 6.18 -6.16
C VAL A 133 -8.39 5.19 -5.28
N VAL A 134 -7.14 4.86 -5.60
CA VAL A 134 -6.33 3.94 -4.79
C VAL A 134 -5.98 4.58 -3.45
N ASP A 135 -5.61 5.85 -3.43
CA ASP A 135 -5.29 6.54 -2.17
C ASP A 135 -6.52 6.73 -1.27
N SER A 136 -7.72 6.75 -1.83
CA SER A 136 -8.98 6.88 -1.07
C SER A 136 -9.55 5.53 -0.63
N LEU A 137 -9.56 4.51 -1.50
CA LEU A 137 -10.28 3.27 -1.26
C LEU A 137 -9.39 2.10 -0.86
N ALA A 138 -8.08 2.10 -1.13
CA ALA A 138 -7.24 1.02 -0.63
C ALA A 138 -7.23 1.04 0.91
N PRO A 139 -7.44 -0.11 1.57
CA PRO A 139 -7.18 -0.24 2.99
C PRO A 139 -5.72 0.13 3.24
N LYS A 140 -5.49 0.99 4.21
CA LYS A 140 -4.13 1.47 4.50
C LYS A 140 -3.30 0.34 5.15
N ARG A 141 -2.12 0.69 5.67
CA ARG A 141 -1.38 -0.20 6.56
C ARG A 141 -2.22 -0.52 7.79
N ASP A 142 -2.09 -1.73 8.28
CA ASP A 142 -2.79 -2.16 9.46
C ASP A 142 -2.03 -3.28 10.17
N ILE A 143 -2.38 -3.57 11.41
CA ILE A 143 -1.82 -4.65 12.22
C ILE A 143 -2.63 -5.91 11.95
N GLY A 144 -1.96 -6.99 11.59
CA GLY A 144 -2.64 -8.25 11.30
C GLY A 144 -1.70 -9.38 10.91
N LEU A 145 -2.29 -10.39 10.31
CA LEU A 145 -1.63 -11.60 9.82
C LEU A 145 -1.98 -11.79 8.35
N THR A 146 -0.98 -12.13 7.54
CA THR A 146 -1.18 -12.56 6.16
C THR A 146 -0.55 -13.92 5.92
N MET A 147 -1.16 -14.67 5.02
CA MET A 147 -0.60 -15.88 4.43
C MET A 147 -0.56 -15.73 2.92
N ASP A 148 0.58 -16.05 2.31
CA ASP A 148 0.75 -16.01 0.87
C ASP A 148 1.28 -17.34 0.32
N TYR A 149 0.92 -17.62 -0.93
CA TYR A 149 1.33 -18.81 -1.64
C TYR A 149 1.70 -18.49 -3.09
N GLN A 150 2.89 -18.93 -3.49
CA GLN A 150 3.39 -18.82 -4.86
C GLN A 150 3.18 -20.14 -5.61
N ALA A 151 2.13 -20.22 -6.44
CA ALA A 151 1.85 -21.40 -7.26
C ALA A 151 2.65 -21.33 -8.56
N GLY A 152 3.77 -22.04 -8.56
CA GLY A 152 4.73 -22.00 -9.66
C GLY A 152 5.31 -20.58 -9.86
N LYS A 153 5.60 -20.23 -11.12
CA LYS A 153 6.16 -18.91 -11.47
C LYS A 153 5.12 -17.86 -11.85
N ARG A 154 3.85 -18.26 -11.97
CA ARG A 154 2.83 -17.44 -12.65
C ARG A 154 1.67 -17.00 -11.77
N VAL A 155 1.41 -17.66 -10.67
CA VAL A 155 0.26 -17.37 -9.82
C VAL A 155 0.75 -17.07 -8.40
N PHE A 156 0.34 -15.94 -7.87
CA PHE A 156 0.58 -15.57 -6.49
C PHE A 156 -0.75 -15.20 -5.83
N VAL A 157 -0.99 -15.75 -4.66
CA VAL A 157 -2.20 -15.48 -3.87
C VAL A 157 -1.78 -15.08 -2.46
N VAL A 158 -2.44 -14.08 -1.91
CA VAL A 158 -2.26 -13.65 -0.53
C VAL A 158 -3.61 -13.33 0.08
N ALA A 159 -3.81 -13.77 1.31
CA ALA A 159 -4.96 -13.41 2.13
C ALA A 159 -4.51 -13.00 3.53
N GLY A 160 -5.29 -12.19 4.20
CA GLY A 160 -4.96 -11.74 5.56
C GLY A 160 -6.16 -11.21 6.32
N VAL A 161 -5.99 -11.18 7.63
CA VAL A 161 -6.92 -10.61 8.60
C VAL A 161 -6.20 -9.53 9.38
N PHE A 162 -6.85 -8.39 9.54
CA PHE A 162 -6.31 -7.19 10.17
C PHE A 162 -7.32 -6.60 11.15
N ASN A 163 -6.85 -5.71 12.03
CA ASN A 163 -7.75 -5.04 12.98
C ASN A 163 -8.84 -4.19 12.29
N GLY A 164 -8.55 -3.60 11.11
CA GLY A 164 -9.49 -2.72 10.41
C GLY A 164 -9.37 -1.24 10.78
N GLU A 165 -8.62 -0.92 11.81
CA GLU A 165 -8.50 0.44 12.39
C GLU A 165 -7.43 1.31 11.70
N GLY A 166 -6.55 0.70 10.91
CA GLY A 166 -5.49 1.38 10.16
C GLY A 166 -4.16 1.46 10.89
N GLN A 167 -3.27 2.26 10.33
CA GLN A 167 -1.86 2.35 10.74
C GLN A 167 -1.71 2.92 12.16
N ASN A 168 -0.89 2.25 12.98
CA ASN A 168 -0.51 2.65 14.34
C ASN A 168 -1.67 2.65 15.35
N VAL A 169 -2.76 1.96 15.05
CA VAL A 169 -3.88 1.77 15.97
C VAL A 169 -3.87 0.35 16.49
N THR A 170 -3.69 0.18 17.79
CA THR A 170 -3.61 -1.12 18.46
C THR A 170 -4.93 -1.59 19.05
N ALA A 171 -5.86 -0.66 19.29
CA ALA A 171 -7.17 -0.99 19.81
C ALA A 171 -8.13 -1.33 18.68
N ASN A 172 -8.82 -2.47 18.78
CA ASN A 172 -9.99 -2.75 17.96
C ASN A 172 -11.21 -2.12 18.67
N ARG A 173 -11.74 -1.02 18.11
CA ARG A 173 -12.75 -0.18 18.77
C ARG A 173 -14.18 -0.64 18.53
N ASP A 174 -14.42 -1.30 17.41
CA ASP A 174 -15.76 -1.71 16.99
C ASP A 174 -15.95 -3.24 17.03
N SER A 175 -14.93 -3.97 17.51
CA SER A 175 -14.91 -5.44 17.60
C SER A 175 -15.07 -6.12 16.24
N THR A 176 -14.81 -5.41 15.15
CA THR A 176 -14.83 -5.95 13.79
C THR A 176 -13.41 -6.22 13.28
N VAL A 177 -13.30 -6.86 12.16
CA VAL A 177 -12.01 -7.14 11.50
C VAL A 177 -12.08 -6.78 10.02
N LEU A 178 -10.91 -6.57 9.45
CA LEU A 178 -10.73 -6.40 8.01
C LEU A 178 -10.15 -7.69 7.41
N GLY A 179 -10.92 -8.37 6.55
CA GLY A 179 -10.41 -9.44 5.72
C GLY A 179 -9.96 -8.91 4.36
N VAL A 180 -8.77 -9.30 3.88
CA VAL A 180 -8.26 -8.88 2.57
C VAL A 180 -7.72 -10.09 1.84
N ALA A 181 -8.02 -10.20 0.54
CA ALA A 181 -7.41 -11.19 -0.34
C ALA A 181 -7.03 -10.56 -1.69
N ARG A 182 -5.92 -11.02 -2.26
CA ARG A 182 -5.43 -10.64 -3.58
C ARG A 182 -4.85 -11.85 -4.30
N ALA A 183 -5.20 -11.99 -5.58
CA ALA A 183 -4.57 -12.93 -6.49
C ALA A 183 -3.95 -12.18 -7.67
N THR A 184 -2.79 -12.65 -8.12
CA THR A 184 -2.16 -12.18 -9.36
C THR A 184 -1.80 -13.34 -10.25
N VAL A 185 -1.97 -13.15 -11.55
CA VAL A 185 -1.63 -14.13 -12.58
C VAL A 185 -0.77 -13.46 -13.63
N GLN A 186 0.35 -14.09 -13.96
CA GLN A 186 1.28 -13.64 -15.00
C GLN A 186 1.31 -14.68 -16.15
N PRO A 187 0.37 -14.63 -17.10
CA PRO A 187 0.28 -15.64 -18.17
C PRO A 187 1.52 -15.64 -19.05
N ILE A 188 2.09 -14.48 -19.31
CA ILE A 188 3.38 -14.27 -19.99
C ILE A 188 4.22 -13.27 -19.18
N PRO A 189 5.56 -13.26 -19.32
CA PRO A 189 6.43 -12.38 -18.52
C PRO A 189 6.10 -10.89 -18.59
N GLN A 190 5.48 -10.45 -19.70
CA GLN A 190 5.16 -9.05 -19.94
C GLN A 190 3.82 -8.60 -19.36
N VAL A 191 2.91 -9.53 -19.01
CA VAL A 191 1.53 -9.19 -18.66
C VAL A 191 1.18 -9.80 -17.31
N THR A 192 0.70 -8.96 -16.40
CA THR A 192 0.18 -9.38 -15.09
C THR A 192 -1.25 -8.85 -14.92
N PHE A 193 -2.14 -9.72 -14.49
CA PHE A 193 -3.48 -9.39 -14.03
C PHE A 193 -3.54 -9.56 -12.52
N GLY A 194 -4.30 -8.69 -11.85
CA GLY A 194 -4.58 -8.79 -10.43
C GLY A 194 -6.05 -8.61 -10.13
N ALA A 195 -6.54 -9.30 -9.11
CA ALA A 195 -7.86 -9.09 -8.52
C ALA A 195 -7.74 -9.10 -7.01
N ASN A 196 -8.57 -8.31 -6.33
CA ASN A 196 -8.52 -8.18 -4.88
C ASN A 196 -9.88 -7.84 -4.30
N ILE A 197 -10.09 -8.25 -3.07
CA ILE A 197 -11.26 -7.96 -2.26
C ILE A 197 -10.82 -7.58 -0.85
N ALA A 198 -11.50 -6.63 -0.25
CA ALA A 198 -11.35 -6.27 1.15
C ALA A 198 -12.73 -6.11 1.78
N ARG A 199 -12.95 -6.80 2.90
CA ARG A 199 -14.22 -6.75 3.65
C ARG A 199 -13.97 -6.16 5.02
N TYR A 200 -14.51 -4.98 5.26
CA TYR A 200 -14.71 -4.44 6.60
C TYR A 200 -16.03 -5.00 7.11
N PHE A 201 -15.95 -5.93 8.05
CA PHE A 201 -17.16 -6.60 8.55
C PHE A 201 -18.07 -5.60 9.26
N GLY A 202 -19.34 -5.51 8.80
CA GLY A 202 -20.31 -4.58 9.33
C GLY A 202 -20.29 -3.16 8.72
N ASP A 203 -19.37 -2.85 7.78
CA ASP A 203 -19.29 -1.52 7.16
C ASP A 203 -19.34 -1.56 5.63
N SER A 204 -18.36 -2.20 4.98
CA SER A 204 -18.23 -2.10 3.53
C SER A 204 -17.41 -3.22 2.92
N THR A 205 -17.63 -3.46 1.63
CA THR A 205 -16.80 -4.34 0.81
C THR A 205 -16.15 -3.53 -0.31
N ARG A 206 -14.86 -3.76 -0.53
CA ARG A 206 -14.08 -3.13 -1.59
C ARG A 206 -13.60 -4.19 -2.57
N TYR A 207 -13.66 -3.86 -3.84
CA TYR A 207 -13.23 -4.73 -4.95
C TYR A 207 -12.22 -3.98 -5.79
N GLY A 208 -11.24 -4.68 -6.31
CA GLY A 208 -10.29 -4.10 -7.23
C GLY A 208 -9.83 -5.11 -8.28
N ALA A 209 -9.52 -4.59 -9.45
CA ALA A 209 -8.86 -5.35 -10.51
C ALA A 209 -7.78 -4.47 -11.15
N ASP A 210 -6.71 -5.09 -11.59
CA ASP A 210 -5.59 -4.39 -12.20
C ASP A 210 -4.97 -5.18 -13.34
N VAL A 211 -4.37 -4.44 -14.26
CA VAL A 211 -3.55 -4.98 -15.34
C VAL A 211 -2.24 -4.19 -15.43
N SER A 212 -1.18 -4.91 -15.72
CA SER A 212 0.15 -4.36 -15.91
C SER A 212 0.79 -5.01 -17.14
N VAL A 213 1.25 -4.18 -18.07
CA VAL A 213 2.00 -4.61 -19.24
C VAL A 213 3.36 -3.92 -19.22
N GLU A 214 4.42 -4.72 -19.31
CA GLU A 214 5.79 -4.23 -19.42
C GLU A 214 6.47 -4.91 -20.61
N HIS A 215 6.69 -4.15 -21.66
CA HIS A 215 7.35 -4.67 -22.85
C HIS A 215 8.37 -3.69 -23.41
N ARG A 216 9.65 -4.06 -23.40
CA ARG A 216 10.78 -3.21 -23.85
C ARG A 216 10.75 -1.83 -23.13
N ALA A 217 10.51 -0.77 -23.88
CA ALA A 217 10.46 0.61 -23.38
C ALA A 217 9.06 1.00 -22.86
N LEU A 218 8.02 0.19 -23.14
CA LEU A 218 6.63 0.52 -22.84
C LEU A 218 6.20 -0.07 -21.48
N VAL A 219 5.52 0.74 -20.69
CA VAL A 219 4.82 0.36 -19.46
C VAL A 219 3.38 0.82 -19.57
N LEU A 220 2.43 -0.09 -19.40
CA LEU A 220 1.02 0.24 -19.28
C LEU A 220 0.49 -0.27 -17.94
N ARG A 221 -0.34 0.54 -17.28
CA ARG A 221 -0.99 0.20 -16.01
C ARG A 221 -2.46 0.60 -16.09
N GLY A 222 -3.31 -0.22 -15.53
CA GLY A 222 -4.71 0.11 -15.32
C GLY A 222 -5.20 -0.52 -14.04
N GLU A 223 -5.95 0.23 -13.24
CA GLU A 223 -6.64 -0.29 -12.06
C GLU A 223 -8.04 0.29 -11.99
N LEU A 224 -8.96 -0.52 -11.49
CA LEU A 224 -10.29 -0.11 -11.09
C LEU A 224 -10.53 -0.55 -9.64
N VAL A 225 -11.21 0.29 -8.88
CA VAL A 225 -11.57 0.03 -7.48
C VAL A 225 -12.99 0.52 -7.24
N ALA A 226 -13.77 -0.28 -6.53
CA ALA A 226 -15.09 0.09 -6.07
C ALA A 226 -15.28 -0.29 -4.60
N GLN A 227 -16.09 0.49 -3.89
CA GLN A 227 -16.50 0.23 -2.52
C GLN A 227 -18.02 0.23 -2.45
N ALA A 228 -18.63 -0.86 -2.01
CA ALA A 228 -20.04 -0.95 -1.66
C ALA A 228 -20.17 -0.85 -0.14
N ARG A 229 -21.10 -0.01 0.35
CA ARG A 229 -21.40 0.16 1.79
C ARG A 229 -22.57 -0.71 2.18
N ASP A 230 -22.52 -1.29 3.38
CA ASP A 230 -23.59 -2.13 3.91
C ASP A 230 -24.80 -1.29 4.34
N SER A 231 -24.59 -0.04 4.74
CA SER A 231 -25.62 0.90 5.16
C SER A 231 -26.03 1.86 4.03
N ALA A 232 -27.20 2.50 4.18
CA ALA A 232 -27.66 3.58 3.31
C ALA A 232 -27.84 3.27 1.81
N GLY A 233 -28.58 2.19 1.50
CA GLY A 233 -29.03 1.94 0.12
C GLY A 233 -27.93 1.48 -0.83
N GLY A 234 -26.82 0.94 -0.31
CA GLY A 234 -25.77 0.34 -1.13
C GLY A 234 -24.97 1.35 -1.98
N THR A 235 -24.72 2.56 -1.46
CA THR A 235 -23.91 3.57 -2.17
C THR A 235 -22.56 3.03 -2.58
N VAL A 236 -22.16 3.27 -3.83
CA VAL A 236 -20.94 2.74 -4.43
C VAL A 236 -19.98 3.88 -4.78
N ASP A 237 -18.88 3.98 -4.03
CA ASP A 237 -17.74 4.79 -4.46
C ASP A 237 -16.92 3.97 -5.46
N ARG A 238 -16.56 4.53 -6.61
CA ARG A 238 -15.81 3.82 -7.65
C ARG A 238 -14.87 4.73 -8.42
N GLY A 239 -13.81 4.15 -8.88
CA GLY A 239 -12.90 4.88 -9.75
C GLY A 239 -11.91 3.96 -10.45
N TRP A 240 -11.17 4.56 -11.36
CA TRP A 240 -10.16 3.87 -12.16
C TRP A 240 -9.09 4.84 -12.61
N PHE A 241 -7.97 4.28 -12.99
CA PHE A 241 -6.96 5.02 -13.74
C PHE A 241 -6.35 4.16 -14.84
N VAL A 242 -5.78 4.84 -15.83
CA VAL A 242 -4.88 4.26 -16.83
C VAL A 242 -3.60 5.10 -16.89
N LEU A 243 -2.48 4.43 -17.05
CA LEU A 243 -1.16 5.02 -17.13
C LEU A 243 -0.39 4.39 -18.29
N ALA A 244 0.30 5.23 -19.04
CA ALA A 244 1.29 4.82 -20.03
C ALA A 244 2.64 5.48 -19.71
N GLY A 245 3.70 4.70 -19.70
CA GLY A 245 5.08 5.14 -19.58
C GLY A 245 5.91 4.64 -20.76
N TYR A 246 6.73 5.49 -21.36
CA TYR A 246 7.61 5.12 -22.45
C TYR A 246 9.02 5.65 -22.24
N LYS A 247 10.02 4.77 -22.26
CA LYS A 247 11.43 5.15 -22.19
C LYS A 247 11.90 5.65 -23.53
N VAL A 248 12.07 6.96 -23.67
CA VAL A 248 12.59 7.61 -24.89
C VAL A 248 14.12 7.53 -24.95
N ALA A 249 14.76 7.33 -23.81
CA ALA A 249 16.19 7.04 -23.67
C ALA A 249 16.41 6.12 -22.47
N ALA A 250 17.60 5.57 -22.32
CA ALA A 250 17.93 4.65 -21.21
C ALA A 250 17.64 5.26 -19.83
N ALA A 251 17.85 6.57 -19.67
CA ALA A 251 17.66 7.30 -18.43
C ALA A 251 16.38 8.15 -18.40
N VAL A 252 15.59 8.24 -19.48
CA VAL A 252 14.46 9.17 -19.58
C VAL A 252 13.17 8.42 -19.95
N GLN A 253 12.15 8.60 -19.13
CA GLN A 253 10.82 8.04 -19.32
C GLN A 253 9.76 9.15 -19.36
N LEU A 254 8.95 9.18 -20.40
CA LEU A 254 7.73 9.97 -20.46
C LEU A 254 6.59 9.17 -19.82
N VAL A 255 5.72 9.86 -19.08
CA VAL A 255 4.59 9.23 -18.38
C VAL A 255 3.35 10.09 -18.57
N GLY A 256 2.24 9.43 -18.93
CA GLY A 256 0.91 10.01 -18.93
C GLY A 256 -0.04 9.17 -18.08
N LYS A 257 -0.88 9.81 -17.28
CA LYS A 257 -1.92 9.14 -16.48
C LYS A 257 -3.23 9.93 -16.58
N TYR A 258 -4.32 9.20 -16.71
CA TYR A 258 -5.67 9.73 -16.55
C TYR A 258 -6.40 8.93 -15.48
N GLU A 259 -7.13 9.62 -14.60
CA GLU A 259 -7.88 9.02 -13.51
C GLU A 259 -9.27 9.64 -13.36
N ARG A 260 -10.21 8.82 -12.90
CA ARG A 260 -11.56 9.23 -12.50
C ARG A 260 -11.93 8.55 -11.18
N PHE A 261 -12.50 9.31 -10.28
CA PHE A 261 -13.02 8.83 -9.00
C PHE A 261 -14.37 9.48 -8.71
N ASP A 262 -15.42 8.67 -8.68
CA ASP A 262 -16.79 9.07 -8.37
C ASP A 262 -17.09 8.68 -6.91
N ARG A 263 -17.38 9.67 -6.07
CA ARG A 263 -17.73 9.51 -4.65
C ARG A 263 -19.24 9.68 -4.50
N GLU A 264 -20.01 8.62 -4.63
CA GLU A 264 -21.47 8.67 -4.50
C GLU A 264 -21.91 8.85 -3.04
N ALA A 265 -21.11 8.32 -2.07
CA ALA A 265 -21.45 8.37 -0.65
C ALA A 265 -21.41 9.78 -0.03
N ILE A 266 -20.65 10.71 -0.60
CA ILE A 266 -20.47 12.04 -0.01
C ILE A 266 -21.23 13.11 -0.82
N SER A 267 -21.26 12.97 -2.14
CA SER A 267 -22.03 13.83 -3.02
C SER A 267 -22.10 13.20 -4.42
N PRO A 268 -23.30 12.89 -4.94
CA PRO A 268 -23.48 12.31 -6.27
C PRO A 268 -22.91 13.16 -7.42
N GLN A 269 -22.55 14.41 -7.15
CA GLN A 269 -22.05 15.38 -8.14
C GLN A 269 -20.53 15.58 -8.07
N GLN A 270 -19.81 14.93 -7.14
CA GLN A 270 -18.36 15.14 -7.00
C GLN A 270 -17.53 14.07 -7.70
N ALA A 271 -17.62 14.03 -9.02
CA ALA A 271 -16.63 13.28 -9.81
C ALA A 271 -15.30 14.04 -9.81
N ASN A 272 -14.25 13.39 -9.30
CA ASN A 272 -12.88 13.85 -9.44
C ASN A 272 -12.26 13.26 -10.70
N ARG A 273 -11.73 14.10 -11.57
CA ARG A 273 -10.98 13.68 -12.76
C ARG A 273 -9.64 14.37 -12.74
N ALA A 274 -8.57 13.61 -13.03
CA ALA A 274 -7.26 14.21 -13.20
C ALA A 274 -6.55 13.63 -14.41
N ALA A 275 -5.87 14.51 -15.14
CA ALA A 275 -4.91 14.14 -16.17
C ALA A 275 -3.53 14.62 -15.71
N SER A 276 -2.54 13.78 -15.80
CA SER A 276 -1.17 14.14 -15.49
C SER A 276 -0.23 13.67 -16.60
N GLY A 277 0.75 14.49 -16.91
CA GLY A 277 1.81 14.17 -17.85
C GLY A 277 3.14 14.68 -17.33
N GLY A 278 4.20 13.94 -17.58
CA GLY A 278 5.50 14.32 -17.06
C GLY A 278 6.64 13.44 -17.53
N VAL A 279 7.80 13.72 -16.98
CA VAL A 279 9.05 13.06 -17.29
C VAL A 279 9.75 12.61 -16.01
N ASN A 280 10.27 11.38 -16.06
CA ASN A 280 11.21 10.86 -15.08
C ASN A 280 12.60 10.81 -15.73
N TRP A 281 13.56 11.44 -15.10
CA TRP A 281 14.98 11.33 -15.43
C TRP A 281 15.69 10.54 -14.33
N TYR A 282 16.16 9.36 -14.66
CA TYR A 282 16.93 8.47 -13.79
C TYR A 282 18.42 8.88 -13.86
N VAL A 283 18.77 9.93 -13.14
CA VAL A 283 20.13 10.54 -13.12
C VAL A 283 21.18 9.50 -12.73
N VAL A 284 20.86 8.73 -11.67
CA VAL A 284 21.61 7.52 -11.30
C VAL A 284 20.60 6.38 -11.24
N PRO A 285 20.71 5.35 -12.08
CA PRO A 285 19.76 4.23 -12.12
C PRO A 285 19.52 3.65 -10.72
N ALA A 286 18.25 3.43 -10.38
CA ALA A 286 17.75 2.93 -9.11
C ALA A 286 17.99 3.83 -7.87
N THR A 287 18.89 4.83 -7.93
CA THR A 287 19.29 5.65 -6.78
C THR A 287 18.74 7.07 -6.85
N VAL A 288 18.97 7.80 -7.95
CA VAL A 288 18.58 9.22 -8.06
C VAL A 288 17.61 9.39 -9.23
N ARG A 289 16.41 9.88 -8.92
CA ARG A 289 15.38 10.23 -9.92
C ARG A 289 14.95 11.67 -9.75
N LEU A 290 15.04 12.45 -10.81
CA LEU A 290 14.42 13.77 -10.95
C LEU A 290 13.16 13.60 -11.80
N SER A 291 12.05 14.15 -11.33
CA SER A 291 10.75 14.03 -12.01
C SER A 291 10.12 15.41 -12.13
N ALA A 292 9.45 15.67 -13.26
CA ALA A 292 8.65 16.87 -13.48
C ALA A 292 7.30 16.48 -14.08
N PHE A 293 6.20 16.90 -13.45
CA PHE A 293 4.84 16.56 -13.85
C PHE A 293 3.93 17.78 -13.81
N TYR A 294 3.06 17.88 -14.81
CA TYR A 294 1.90 18.75 -14.76
C TYR A 294 0.66 17.92 -14.45
N VAL A 295 -0.13 18.34 -13.47
CA VAL A 295 -1.37 17.70 -13.04
C VAL A 295 -2.52 18.67 -13.21
N SER A 296 -3.46 18.35 -14.10
CA SER A 296 -4.73 19.06 -14.23
C SER A 296 -5.82 18.27 -13.54
N ARG A 297 -6.43 18.85 -12.51
CA ARG A 297 -7.49 18.20 -11.72
C ARG A 297 -8.79 19.00 -11.85
N LYS A 298 -9.90 18.28 -12.03
CA LYS A 298 -11.25 18.83 -12.00
C LYS A 298 -12.06 18.13 -10.90
N VAL A 299 -12.63 18.92 -9.98
CA VAL A 299 -13.44 18.44 -8.86
C VAL A 299 -14.85 19.03 -9.00
N GLY A 300 -15.88 18.18 -8.96
CA GLY A 300 -17.28 18.58 -9.00
C GLY A 300 -17.88 18.73 -10.41
N ASN A 301 -19.19 19.07 -10.45
CA ASN A 301 -19.94 19.35 -11.67
C ASN A 301 -20.98 20.48 -11.42
N PRO A 302 -20.86 21.68 -12.02
CA PRO A 302 -19.72 22.18 -12.80
C PRO A 302 -18.47 22.27 -11.92
N GLY A 303 -17.31 21.77 -12.39
CA GLY A 303 -16.16 21.56 -11.52
C GLY A 303 -15.14 22.69 -11.59
N ILE A 304 -14.47 22.92 -10.45
CA ILE A 304 -13.28 23.76 -10.37
C ILE A 304 -12.10 22.98 -10.97
N ARG A 305 -11.41 23.58 -11.92
CA ARG A 305 -10.17 23.04 -12.50
C ARG A 305 -8.97 23.69 -11.84
N THR A 306 -8.02 22.88 -11.41
CA THR A 306 -6.72 23.35 -10.88
C THR A 306 -5.61 22.72 -11.68
N GLY A 307 -4.59 23.52 -12.02
CA GLY A 307 -3.34 23.08 -12.63
C GLY A 307 -2.21 23.16 -11.61
N THR A 308 -1.38 22.13 -11.52
CA THR A 308 -0.22 22.12 -10.64
C THR A 308 0.98 21.59 -11.39
N LEU A 309 2.05 22.36 -11.44
CA LEU A 309 3.37 21.91 -11.89
C LEU A 309 4.15 21.42 -10.68
N GLN A 310 4.68 20.22 -10.75
CA GLN A 310 5.43 19.60 -9.66
C GLN A 310 6.76 19.08 -10.15
N THR A 311 7.83 19.36 -9.40
CA THR A 311 9.13 18.74 -9.58
C THR A 311 9.54 18.02 -8.31
N GLN A 312 10.16 16.86 -8.43
CA GLN A 312 10.57 16.05 -7.28
C GLN A 312 11.94 15.43 -7.52
N LEU A 313 12.83 15.65 -6.58
CA LEU A 313 14.07 14.89 -6.46
C LEU A 313 13.85 13.75 -5.48
N GLN A 314 14.14 12.53 -5.93
CA GLN A 314 14.14 11.33 -5.11
C GLN A 314 15.52 10.74 -5.05
N VAL A 315 16.01 10.49 -3.84
CA VAL A 315 17.27 9.79 -3.59
C VAL A 315 17.00 8.56 -2.75
N ARG A 316 17.56 7.40 -3.15
CA ARG A 316 17.54 6.13 -2.41
C ARG A 316 18.95 5.79 -1.91
N PHE A 317 19.04 5.16 -0.79
CA PHE A 317 20.28 4.69 -0.16
C PHE A 317 20.08 3.35 0.54
#